data_e210da4739a2482b9ed934ddf7ede6f6
#
_entry.id   e210da4739a2482b9ed934ddf7ede6f6
#
_cell.length_a   1.000
_cell.length_b   1.000
_cell.length_c   1.000
_cell.angle_alpha   90.00
_cell.angle_beta   90.00
_cell.angle_gamma   90.00
#
_symmetry.space_group_name_H-M   'P 1'
#
loop_
_entity.id
_entity.type
_entity.pdbx_description
1 polymer ?
#
loop_
_entity_poly.entity_id
_entity_poly.type
_entity_poly.pdbx_seq_one_letter_code
_entity_poly.pdbx_strand_id
1 'polypeptide(L)'
;MLINHPFKPSHTLLGISRGSVFAALVCIAFVLPSIAKAQKQPVDYVNAFIGTTNFGTTNPGAVCPNGLMSVVPFNVMGSADNKFDKDARWWSTPYEYNNVYFTGYSHVNLSGVGCPDLGSLLLMPTTGKLSVDYKEYGSTMAEQKASPGFYSNFLPRYGIRTEVTATPRTSIARFWFPKGKSNILLNLGEGLTNETGAMVRRVSDNEYEGMKLLGTFCYNPQAVFPIYFVMRVEAKPTATGYWKKQRPMTGVEAEWDKDNGQYKLYTNYKKEIAGDDIGVYLNFDTEENQAVVVRMGVSFVSMENARENLNTEQKGKDFEQIRDEARNKWNKDLSKIEVEGGTDDQKTVFYTALYHTLLHPNILQDVNGQYPTLETGEVKTMREGNRYTVFSLWDTYRNVHQLLTLVYPNRQKDMVKTMIDMYREHGWLPKWELNSTETFTMVGDPASIVLADTYLRGLTDFDIQTAYEAMLKGANTLENNPIRPGVKEYWKLGYLSVDGGVRGPVSTTQEYNIADFAIAQI
;
A
#
# COMPACT_ATOMS: atom_id res chain seq x y z
N MET A 1 43.21 -18.33 84.10
CA MET A 1 43.75 -19.30 85.12
C MET A 1 43.44 -20.70 84.55
N LEU A 2 44.51 -21.41 84.26
CA LEU A 2 44.69 -22.89 84.28
C LEU A 2 43.81 -23.75 83.37
N ILE A 3 44.36 -24.33 82.27
CA ILE A 3 45.09 -25.59 82.15
C ILE A 3 44.10 -26.79 82.18
N ASN A 4 43.98 -27.69 81.22
CA ASN A 4 44.94 -28.65 80.67
C ASN A 4 44.29 -29.50 79.55
N HIS A 5 45.08 -29.90 78.60
CA HIS A 5 44.96 -31.08 77.73
C HIS A 5 44.99 -32.42 78.53
N PRO A 6 44.92 -33.64 77.95
CA PRO A 6 44.94 -34.09 76.51
C PRO A 6 44.09 -35.37 76.20
N PHE A 7 44.13 -35.86 74.99
CA PHE A 7 44.47 -37.19 74.44
C PHE A 7 43.64 -37.62 73.25
N LYS A 8 44.33 -37.94 72.17
CA LYS A 8 43.81 -38.71 71.01
C LYS A 8 43.60 -40.17 71.35
N PRO A 9 42.74 -40.88 70.56
CA PRO A 9 43.32 -41.73 69.54
C PRO A 9 42.56 -41.76 68.20
N SER A 10 43.31 -42.19 67.20
CA SER A 10 43.01 -42.39 65.79
C SER A 10 42.00 -43.50 65.51
N HIS A 11 41.01 -43.25 64.59
CA HIS A 11 40.49 -44.28 63.73
C HIS A 11 40.11 -43.68 62.36
N THR A 12 40.78 -44.20 61.33
CA THR A 12 40.53 -43.99 59.91
C THR A 12 39.18 -44.60 59.47
N LEU A 13 38.27 -43.81 58.98
CA LEU A 13 37.13 -44.29 58.20
C LEU A 13 36.86 -43.33 57.01
N LEU A 14 36.88 -43.90 55.82
CA LEU A 14 36.58 -43.23 54.57
C LEU A 14 35.27 -42.51 54.67
N GLY A 15 35.30 -41.17 54.66
CA GLY A 15 34.13 -40.32 54.56
C GLY A 15 33.95 -39.85 53.14
N ILE A 16 32.96 -40.36 52.46
CA ILE A 16 32.48 -39.80 51.20
C ILE A 16 31.98 -38.38 51.48
N SER A 17 32.67 -37.42 50.95
CA SER A 17 32.39 -36.00 51.19
C SER A 17 31.03 -35.58 50.66
N ARG A 18 30.15 -35.09 51.53
CA ARG A 18 28.87 -34.45 51.21
C ARG A 18 28.97 -33.21 50.32
N GLY A 19 30.16 -32.79 49.94
CA GLY A 19 30.43 -31.64 49.08
C GLY A 19 30.17 -31.89 47.58
N SER A 20 30.29 -33.15 47.13
CA SER A 20 30.15 -33.49 45.70
C SER A 20 28.71 -33.55 45.21
N VAL A 21 27.74 -33.76 46.11
CA VAL A 21 26.31 -33.80 45.75
C VAL A 21 25.72 -32.39 45.67
N PHE A 22 26.23 -31.43 46.48
CA PHE A 22 25.78 -30.04 46.43
C PHE A 22 26.34 -29.29 45.20
N ALA A 23 27.54 -29.61 44.77
CA ALA A 23 28.12 -29.03 43.55
C ALA A 23 27.43 -29.53 42.28
N ALA A 24 26.98 -30.79 42.25
CA ALA A 24 26.20 -31.33 41.11
C ALA A 24 24.77 -30.75 41.01
N LEU A 25 24.11 -30.47 42.15
CA LEU A 25 22.79 -29.84 42.18
C LEU A 25 22.83 -28.33 41.85
N VAL A 26 23.89 -27.63 42.19
CA VAL A 26 24.07 -26.21 41.83
C VAL A 26 24.43 -26.05 40.35
N CYS A 27 25.18 -26.98 39.76
CA CYS A 27 25.47 -26.95 38.32
C CYS A 27 24.24 -27.31 37.45
N ILE A 28 23.29 -28.13 37.93
CA ILE A 28 22.07 -28.45 37.22
C ILE A 28 21.06 -27.29 37.29
N ALA A 29 21.06 -26.49 38.34
CA ALA A 29 20.22 -25.30 38.45
C ALA A 29 20.65 -24.14 37.53
N PHE A 30 21.88 -24.12 37.03
CA PHE A 30 22.37 -23.08 36.09
C PHE A 30 22.27 -23.48 34.60
N VAL A 31 21.81 -24.67 34.28
CA VAL A 31 21.64 -25.16 32.89
C VAL A 31 20.17 -25.36 32.51
N LEU A 32 19.24 -24.77 33.25
CA LEU A 32 17.93 -24.50 32.65
C LEU A 32 18.13 -23.37 31.63
N PRO A 33 17.96 -23.62 30.30
CA PRO A 33 17.93 -22.51 29.38
C PRO A 33 16.75 -21.66 29.84
N SER A 34 17.02 -20.47 30.31
CA SER A 34 16.03 -19.42 30.31
C SER A 34 15.56 -19.38 28.88
N ILE A 35 14.36 -19.89 28.60
CA ILE A 35 13.64 -19.56 27.40
C ILE A 35 13.33 -18.08 27.58
N ALA A 36 14.35 -17.26 27.32
CA ALA A 36 14.17 -15.83 27.19
C ALA A 36 13.14 -15.70 26.06
N LYS A 37 11.91 -15.38 26.40
CA LYS A 37 10.94 -14.96 25.40
C LYS A 37 11.66 -13.88 24.60
N ALA A 38 11.90 -14.14 23.30
CA ALA A 38 12.52 -13.16 22.44
C ALA A 38 11.78 -11.82 22.66
N GLN A 39 12.53 -10.79 23.02
CA GLN A 39 11.94 -9.48 23.28
C GLN A 39 11.21 -9.02 22.00
N LYS A 40 9.94 -8.68 22.12
CA LYS A 40 9.16 -8.15 21.00
C LYS A 40 9.86 -6.92 20.41
N GLN A 41 10.01 -6.92 19.12
CA GLN A 41 10.51 -5.78 18.36
C GLN A 41 9.36 -4.79 18.07
N PRO A 42 9.63 -3.52 17.75
CA PRO A 42 8.60 -2.55 17.35
C PRO A 42 7.61 -3.05 16.31
N VAL A 43 8.07 -3.78 15.31
CA VAL A 43 7.23 -4.36 14.26
C VAL A 43 6.24 -5.41 14.78
N ASP A 44 6.52 -6.07 15.90
CA ASP A 44 5.66 -7.10 16.49
C ASP A 44 4.46 -6.51 17.26
N TYR A 45 4.48 -5.22 17.53
CA TYR A 45 3.37 -4.50 18.16
C TYR A 45 2.35 -3.96 17.14
N VAL A 46 2.70 -3.91 15.85
CA VAL A 46 1.77 -3.38 14.84
C VAL A 46 0.58 -4.33 14.65
N ASN A 47 -0.62 -3.80 14.77
CA ASN A 47 -1.86 -4.46 14.41
C ASN A 47 -2.48 -3.80 13.18
N ALA A 48 -2.24 -4.36 12.01
CA ALA A 48 -2.70 -3.79 10.74
C ALA A 48 -4.23 -3.83 10.55
N PHE A 49 -4.99 -4.48 11.44
CA PHE A 49 -6.46 -4.43 11.43
C PHE A 49 -7.03 -3.20 12.12
N ILE A 50 -6.24 -2.43 12.88
CA ILE A 50 -6.73 -1.17 13.47
C ILE A 50 -7.04 -0.17 12.35
N GLY A 51 -8.24 0.42 12.39
CA GLY A 51 -8.72 1.37 11.38
C GLY A 51 -9.37 0.74 10.15
N THR A 52 -9.57 -0.59 10.11
CA THR A 52 -10.15 -1.29 8.94
C THR A 52 -11.66 -1.45 9.01
N THR A 53 -12.34 -0.76 9.93
CA THR A 53 -13.80 -0.78 10.09
C THR A 53 -14.34 0.62 10.39
N ASN A 54 -15.64 0.82 10.25
CA ASN A 54 -16.36 2.04 10.65
C ASN A 54 -15.77 3.34 10.08
N PHE A 55 -15.49 3.38 8.79
CA PHE A 55 -14.89 4.53 8.11
C PHE A 55 -13.44 4.86 8.51
N GLY A 56 -12.73 3.94 9.15
CA GLY A 56 -11.29 4.09 9.39
C GLY A 56 -10.47 4.10 8.11
N THR A 57 -10.99 3.52 7.04
CA THR A 57 -10.46 3.52 5.65
C THR A 57 -9.03 3.03 5.49
N THR A 58 -8.46 2.36 6.49
CA THR A 58 -7.18 1.65 6.37
C THR A 58 -7.40 0.21 5.90
N ASN A 59 -6.32 -0.46 5.53
CA ASN A 59 -6.37 -1.86 5.10
C ASN A 59 -5.21 -2.68 5.69
N PRO A 60 -5.37 -4.00 5.86
CA PRO A 60 -4.38 -4.87 6.48
C PRO A 60 -3.38 -5.44 5.47
N GLY A 61 -3.28 -4.88 4.27
CA GLY A 61 -2.49 -5.44 3.17
C GLY A 61 -1.00 -5.48 3.41
N ALA A 62 -0.33 -6.31 2.61
CA ALA A 62 1.11 -6.39 2.59
C ALA A 62 1.69 -5.22 1.78
N VAL A 63 2.55 -4.42 2.40
CA VAL A 63 3.22 -3.26 1.80
C VAL A 63 4.56 -3.02 2.47
N CYS A 64 5.56 -2.49 1.75
CA CYS A 64 6.80 -1.96 2.32
C CYS A 64 6.62 -0.51 2.80
N PRO A 65 7.47 0.02 3.70
CA PRO A 65 7.44 1.44 4.05
C PRO A 65 7.52 2.32 2.80
N ASN A 66 6.56 3.21 2.63
CA ASN A 66 6.41 4.07 1.45
C ASN A 66 6.42 3.32 0.09
N GLY A 67 6.11 2.02 0.08
CA GLY A 67 6.10 1.21 -1.13
C GLY A 67 4.94 1.58 -2.07
N LEU A 68 5.19 1.61 -3.37
CA LEU A 68 4.16 1.73 -4.39
C LEU A 68 3.24 0.52 -4.41
N MET A 69 3.84 -0.68 -4.32
CA MET A 69 3.10 -1.93 -4.31
C MET A 69 2.51 -2.22 -2.92
N SER A 70 1.21 -2.34 -2.87
CA SER A 70 0.48 -2.97 -1.78
C SER A 70 -0.42 -4.09 -2.31
N VAL A 71 -0.55 -5.18 -1.54
CA VAL A 71 -1.43 -6.31 -1.89
C VAL A 71 -2.45 -6.46 -0.78
N VAL A 72 -3.70 -6.21 -1.11
CA VAL A 72 -4.77 -6.08 -0.12
C VAL A 72 -5.91 -7.06 -0.43
N PRO A 73 -6.44 -7.80 0.56
CA PRO A 73 -7.65 -8.56 0.34
C PRO A 73 -8.80 -7.62 -0.05
N PHE A 74 -9.49 -7.98 -1.14
CA PHE A 74 -10.58 -7.18 -1.69
C PHE A 74 -11.92 -7.80 -1.30
N ASN A 75 -12.68 -7.13 -0.45
CA ASN A 75 -13.94 -7.66 0.09
C ASN A 75 -15.07 -6.61 0.14
N VAL A 76 -14.98 -5.54 -0.63
CA VAL A 76 -15.99 -4.47 -0.64
C VAL A 76 -16.97 -4.59 -1.82
N MET A 77 -16.80 -5.60 -2.67
CA MET A 77 -17.65 -5.87 -3.83
C MET A 77 -18.00 -7.37 -3.87
N GLY A 78 -18.91 -7.75 -4.75
CA GLY A 78 -19.09 -9.13 -5.18
C GLY A 78 -20.40 -9.76 -4.80
N SER A 79 -20.97 -9.55 -3.61
CA SER A 79 -22.23 -10.16 -3.21
C SER A 79 -23.16 -9.21 -2.47
N ALA A 80 -24.44 -9.60 -2.35
CA ALA A 80 -25.41 -8.88 -1.54
C ALA A 80 -25.01 -8.79 -0.05
N ASP A 81 -24.20 -9.73 0.44
CA ASP A 81 -23.71 -9.73 1.82
C ASP A 81 -22.70 -8.62 2.07
N ASN A 82 -21.93 -8.24 1.08
CA ASN A 82 -20.99 -7.11 1.14
C ASN A 82 -21.67 -5.76 0.99
N LYS A 83 -22.89 -5.71 0.50
CA LYS A 83 -23.66 -4.47 0.31
C LYS A 83 -22.83 -3.33 -0.28
N PHE A 84 -21.98 -3.66 -1.25
CA PHE A 84 -21.25 -2.66 -1.99
C PHE A 84 -22.25 -1.81 -2.76
N ASP A 85 -22.38 -0.60 -2.32
CA ASP A 85 -23.12 0.43 -3.03
C ASP A 85 -22.18 1.61 -3.15
N LYS A 86 -21.73 1.84 -4.37
CA LYS A 86 -20.78 2.91 -4.69
C LYS A 86 -21.35 4.29 -4.36
N ASP A 87 -22.67 4.44 -4.38
CA ASP A 87 -23.36 5.69 -4.12
C ASP A 87 -23.82 5.82 -2.66
N ALA A 88 -24.21 4.70 -2.02
CA ALA A 88 -24.70 4.69 -0.64
C ALA A 88 -23.61 4.45 0.40
N ARG A 89 -22.53 3.74 0.06
CA ARG A 89 -21.36 3.53 0.90
C ARG A 89 -20.10 3.83 0.13
N TRP A 90 -19.45 4.88 0.53
CA TRP A 90 -18.22 5.36 -0.02
C TRP A 90 -17.04 4.50 0.43
N TRP A 91 -16.79 3.39 -0.27
CA TRP A 91 -15.67 2.52 0.00
C TRP A 91 -14.40 3.10 -0.65
N SER A 92 -13.59 3.79 0.12
CA SER A 92 -12.32 4.36 -0.35
C SER A 92 -11.12 3.41 -0.19
N THR A 93 -11.34 2.24 0.41
CA THR A 93 -10.33 1.19 0.60
C THR A 93 -10.90 -0.17 0.17
N PRO A 94 -10.08 -1.11 -0.32
CA PRO A 94 -10.56 -2.40 -0.81
C PRO A 94 -11.02 -3.36 0.27
N TYR A 95 -10.81 -3.04 1.55
CA TYR A 95 -11.07 -3.92 2.67
C TYR A 95 -11.94 -3.26 3.75
N GLU A 96 -12.93 -3.98 4.23
CA GLU A 96 -13.72 -3.69 5.42
C GLU A 96 -13.76 -4.94 6.32
N TYR A 97 -13.38 -4.80 7.59
CA TYR A 97 -13.23 -5.93 8.51
C TYR A 97 -14.50 -6.78 8.68
N ASN A 98 -15.66 -6.15 8.65
CA ASN A 98 -16.96 -6.84 8.84
C ASN A 98 -17.51 -7.46 7.54
N ASN A 99 -16.92 -7.19 6.38
CA ASN A 99 -17.33 -7.82 5.13
C ASN A 99 -16.72 -9.22 5.01
N VAL A 100 -17.51 -10.17 4.57
CA VAL A 100 -17.13 -11.58 4.56
C VAL A 100 -16.77 -12.12 3.19
N TYR A 101 -17.14 -11.43 2.11
CA TYR A 101 -17.04 -11.97 0.76
C TYR A 101 -15.80 -11.43 0.04
N PHE A 102 -14.79 -12.28 -0.12
CA PHE A 102 -13.53 -12.00 -0.77
C PHE A 102 -13.59 -12.31 -2.27
N THR A 103 -13.15 -11.40 -3.11
CA THR A 103 -13.14 -11.54 -4.57
C THR A 103 -11.75 -11.50 -5.19
N GLY A 104 -10.71 -11.37 -4.38
CA GLY A 104 -9.32 -11.42 -4.84
C GLY A 104 -8.39 -10.53 -4.02
N TYR A 105 -7.14 -10.51 -4.41
CA TYR A 105 -6.13 -9.58 -3.90
C TYR A 105 -5.96 -8.43 -4.89
N SER A 106 -6.28 -7.22 -4.47
CA SER A 106 -6.01 -6.01 -5.25
C SER A 106 -4.57 -5.54 -5.08
N HIS A 107 -4.04 -4.91 -6.10
CA HIS A 107 -2.68 -4.38 -6.13
C HIS A 107 -2.71 -2.86 -6.29
N VAL A 108 -1.76 -2.19 -5.65
CA VAL A 108 -1.64 -0.73 -5.60
C VAL A 108 -2.91 -0.09 -5.04
N ASN A 109 -2.89 0.18 -3.74
CA ASN A 109 -4.10 0.59 -3.01
C ASN A 109 -3.84 1.86 -2.22
N LEU A 110 -4.87 2.67 -2.04
CA LEU A 110 -4.90 3.74 -1.07
C LEU A 110 -5.24 3.21 0.34
N SER A 111 -4.79 3.92 1.36
CA SER A 111 -5.08 3.63 2.77
C SER A 111 -5.25 4.93 3.54
N GLY A 112 -6.34 5.05 4.29
CA GLY A 112 -6.63 6.25 5.09
C GLY A 112 -7.21 7.43 4.33
N VAL A 113 -7.68 7.24 3.09
CA VAL A 113 -8.23 8.30 2.24
C VAL A 113 -9.76 8.30 2.20
N GLY A 114 -10.35 9.44 1.83
CA GLY A 114 -11.80 9.62 1.78
C GLY A 114 -12.48 9.30 0.44
N CYS A 115 -11.73 9.16 -0.65
CA CYS A 115 -12.27 8.88 -1.98
C CYS A 115 -11.74 7.56 -2.54
N PRO A 116 -12.56 6.78 -3.27
CA PRO A 116 -12.12 5.56 -3.92
C PRO A 116 -11.25 5.85 -5.15
N ASP A 117 -10.16 5.14 -5.28
CA ASP A 117 -9.36 4.97 -6.49
C ASP A 117 -8.38 3.81 -6.33
N LEU A 118 -7.65 3.46 -7.40
CA LEU A 118 -6.70 2.36 -7.40
C LEU A 118 -7.36 1.01 -7.06
N GLY A 119 -6.73 0.18 -6.25
CA GLY A 119 -7.29 -1.10 -5.78
C GLY A 119 -7.68 -2.03 -6.92
N SER A 120 -6.86 -2.13 -7.96
CA SER A 120 -7.12 -2.88 -9.18
C SER A 120 -6.23 -4.11 -9.32
N LEU A 121 -6.22 -4.74 -10.50
CA LEU A 121 -5.42 -5.94 -10.79
C LEU A 121 -5.70 -7.07 -9.78
N LEU A 122 -6.97 -7.50 -9.72
CA LEU A 122 -7.43 -8.47 -8.72
C LEU A 122 -6.98 -9.89 -9.07
N LEU A 123 -6.21 -10.49 -8.17
CA LEU A 123 -5.70 -11.86 -8.30
C LEU A 123 -6.51 -12.81 -7.41
N MET A 124 -7.20 -13.78 -8.01
CA MET A 124 -8.09 -14.71 -7.29
C MET A 124 -7.74 -16.17 -7.58
N PRO A 125 -7.39 -16.98 -6.57
CA PRO A 125 -7.29 -18.43 -6.71
C PRO A 125 -8.65 -19.09 -6.48
N THR A 126 -9.01 -20.09 -7.30
CA THR A 126 -10.23 -20.88 -7.14
C THR A 126 -9.98 -22.36 -7.44
N THR A 127 -10.90 -23.26 -7.04
CA THR A 127 -10.88 -24.67 -7.37
C THR A 127 -12.14 -25.11 -8.11
N GLY A 128 -12.08 -26.21 -8.84
CA GLY A 128 -13.22 -26.79 -9.53
C GLY A 128 -13.54 -26.11 -10.86
N LYS A 129 -14.83 -25.95 -11.13
CA LYS A 129 -15.30 -25.32 -12.38
C LYS A 129 -14.88 -23.86 -12.45
N LEU A 130 -14.31 -23.45 -13.58
CA LEU A 130 -13.98 -22.04 -13.83
C LEU A 130 -15.25 -21.18 -13.86
N SER A 131 -15.30 -20.15 -13.03
CA SER A 131 -16.17 -18.99 -13.16
C SER A 131 -15.31 -17.73 -13.24
N VAL A 132 -15.68 -16.78 -14.06
CA VAL A 132 -14.99 -15.49 -14.22
C VAL A 132 -15.86 -14.31 -13.79
N ASP A 133 -17.06 -14.57 -13.36
CA ASP A 133 -17.95 -13.58 -12.75
C ASP A 133 -17.61 -13.42 -11.26
N TYR A 134 -17.17 -12.24 -10.88
CA TYR A 134 -16.79 -11.94 -9.48
C TYR A 134 -17.96 -12.10 -8.51
N LYS A 135 -19.19 -11.93 -8.95
CA LYS A 135 -20.40 -12.18 -8.16
C LYS A 135 -20.58 -13.68 -7.81
N GLU A 136 -19.97 -14.57 -8.61
CA GLU A 136 -20.07 -16.01 -8.45
C GLU A 136 -18.80 -16.64 -7.86
N TYR A 137 -17.61 -16.15 -8.19
CA TYR A 137 -16.36 -16.82 -7.82
C TYR A 137 -15.83 -16.45 -6.43
N GLY A 138 -16.42 -15.51 -5.72
CA GLY A 138 -15.92 -15.11 -4.41
C GLY A 138 -16.02 -16.22 -3.35
N SER A 139 -15.36 -16.03 -2.25
CA SER A 139 -15.35 -16.92 -1.08
C SER A 139 -15.41 -16.10 0.21
N THR A 140 -15.91 -16.70 1.27
CA THR A 140 -15.66 -16.16 2.61
C THR A 140 -14.18 -16.26 2.96
N MET A 141 -13.74 -15.45 3.93
CA MET A 141 -12.38 -15.48 4.49
C MET A 141 -12.39 -16.03 5.91
N ALA A 142 -11.43 -16.89 6.21
CA ALA A 142 -11.15 -17.38 7.55
C ALA A 142 -9.66 -17.25 7.88
N GLU A 143 -9.30 -17.40 9.14
CA GLU A 143 -7.92 -17.46 9.63
C GLU A 143 -7.04 -16.28 9.17
N GLN A 144 -7.61 -15.08 9.09
CA GLN A 144 -6.91 -13.89 8.65
C GLN A 144 -5.76 -13.55 9.59
N LYS A 145 -4.57 -13.29 9.02
CA LYS A 145 -3.39 -12.79 9.74
C LYS A 145 -2.75 -11.67 8.95
N ALA A 146 -2.43 -10.59 9.63
CA ALA A 146 -1.75 -9.44 9.03
C ALA A 146 -0.61 -8.98 9.93
N SER A 147 0.49 -8.60 9.31
CA SER A 147 1.62 -7.92 9.95
C SER A 147 2.32 -7.05 8.91
N PRO A 148 3.16 -6.08 9.32
CA PRO A 148 3.84 -5.24 8.36
C PRO A 148 4.57 -6.03 7.27
N GLY A 149 4.16 -5.82 6.02
CA GLY A 149 4.70 -6.52 4.85
C GLY A 149 4.12 -7.91 4.56
N PHE A 150 3.12 -8.37 5.31
CA PHE A 150 2.57 -9.72 5.12
C PHE A 150 1.07 -9.78 5.43
N TYR A 151 0.34 -10.55 4.63
CA TYR A 151 -1.04 -10.93 4.91
C TYR A 151 -1.30 -12.38 4.49
N SER A 152 -2.19 -13.07 5.20
CA SER A 152 -2.66 -14.42 4.85
C SER A 152 -4.11 -14.64 5.27
N ASN A 153 -4.79 -15.54 4.54
CA ASN A 153 -6.10 -16.03 4.90
C ASN A 153 -6.33 -17.49 4.41
N PHE A 154 -7.45 -18.04 4.80
CA PHE A 154 -7.98 -19.29 4.27
C PHE A 154 -9.30 -19.02 3.55
N LEU A 155 -9.49 -19.62 2.38
CA LEU A 155 -10.71 -19.53 1.56
C LEU A 155 -11.53 -20.83 1.70
N PRO A 156 -12.52 -20.89 2.60
CA PRO A 156 -13.22 -22.13 2.93
C PRO A 156 -13.93 -22.78 1.75
N ARG A 157 -14.52 -21.96 0.86
CA ARG A 157 -15.20 -22.45 -0.34
C ARG A 157 -14.31 -23.32 -1.23
N TYR A 158 -13.03 -22.99 -1.29
CA TYR A 158 -12.08 -23.59 -2.21
C TYR A 158 -11.03 -24.48 -1.54
N GLY A 159 -10.99 -24.48 -0.19
CA GLY A 159 -9.95 -25.19 0.55
C GLY A 159 -8.54 -24.62 0.31
N ILE A 160 -8.41 -23.34 -0.02
CA ILE A 160 -7.14 -22.70 -0.39
C ILE A 160 -6.62 -21.87 0.78
N ARG A 161 -5.38 -22.11 1.20
CA ARG A 161 -4.61 -21.18 2.03
C ARG A 161 -3.85 -20.22 1.14
N THR A 162 -3.83 -18.96 1.51
CA THR A 162 -3.19 -17.89 0.74
C THR A 162 -2.21 -17.11 1.60
N GLU A 163 -1.11 -16.67 1.02
CA GLU A 163 -0.14 -15.76 1.62
C GLU A 163 0.32 -14.75 0.58
N VAL A 164 0.48 -13.49 1.01
CA VAL A 164 0.98 -12.42 0.14
C VAL A 164 1.99 -11.57 0.88
N THR A 165 2.99 -11.10 0.15
CA THR A 165 3.98 -10.13 0.61
C THR A 165 4.40 -9.21 -0.54
N ALA A 166 5.10 -8.12 -0.23
CA ALA A 166 5.48 -7.12 -1.22
C ALA A 166 6.90 -6.60 -1.02
N THR A 167 7.50 -6.17 -2.12
CA THR A 167 8.64 -5.26 -2.18
C THR A 167 8.15 -3.85 -2.52
N PRO A 168 8.99 -2.83 -2.65
CA PRO A 168 8.48 -1.49 -2.97
C PRO A 168 7.64 -1.38 -4.26
N ARG A 169 7.91 -2.20 -5.29
CA ARG A 169 7.25 -2.13 -6.62
C ARG A 169 6.68 -3.46 -7.11
N THR A 170 6.85 -4.52 -6.34
CA THR A 170 6.44 -5.85 -6.76
C THR A 170 5.76 -6.62 -5.64
N SER A 171 5.00 -7.64 -6.00
CA SER A 171 4.36 -8.54 -5.05
C SER A 171 4.66 -9.99 -5.37
N ILE A 172 4.52 -10.83 -4.35
CA ILE A 172 4.51 -12.28 -4.47
C ILE A 172 3.35 -12.84 -3.68
N ALA A 173 2.55 -13.66 -4.33
CA ALA A 173 1.45 -14.41 -3.74
C ALA A 173 1.75 -15.90 -3.82
N ARG A 174 1.36 -16.64 -2.79
CA ARG A 174 1.50 -18.10 -2.72
C ARG A 174 0.18 -18.70 -2.32
N PHE A 175 -0.33 -19.63 -3.13
CA PHE A 175 -1.61 -20.28 -2.95
C PHE A 175 -1.40 -21.78 -2.81
N TRP A 176 -1.84 -22.39 -1.71
CA TRP A 176 -1.84 -23.84 -1.53
C TRP A 176 -3.18 -24.41 -1.91
N PHE A 177 -3.17 -25.23 -2.95
CA PHE A 177 -4.36 -25.84 -3.50
C PHE A 177 -4.57 -27.27 -2.96
N PRO A 178 -5.83 -27.70 -2.77
CA PRO A 178 -6.16 -29.11 -2.63
C PRO A 178 -5.92 -29.84 -3.96
N LYS A 179 -5.95 -31.17 -3.93
CA LYS A 179 -5.89 -31.99 -5.15
C LYS A 179 -7.10 -31.74 -6.04
N GLY A 180 -6.86 -31.48 -7.33
CA GLY A 180 -7.93 -31.35 -8.32
C GLY A 180 -7.71 -30.27 -9.35
N LYS A 181 -8.81 -29.83 -9.97
CA LYS A 181 -8.80 -28.69 -10.91
C LYS A 181 -8.71 -27.38 -10.13
N SER A 182 -7.78 -26.55 -10.51
CA SER A 182 -7.50 -25.27 -9.87
C SER A 182 -7.35 -24.16 -10.89
N ASN A 183 -7.65 -22.93 -10.49
CA ASN A 183 -7.58 -21.79 -11.39
C ASN A 183 -6.92 -20.59 -10.66
N ILE A 184 -6.20 -19.78 -11.44
CA ILE A 184 -5.78 -18.44 -11.04
C ILE A 184 -6.40 -17.46 -12.02
N LEU A 185 -7.07 -16.46 -11.50
CA LEU A 185 -7.74 -15.39 -12.24
C LEU A 185 -7.02 -14.08 -11.99
N LEU A 186 -6.76 -13.31 -13.06
CA LEU A 186 -6.39 -11.90 -12.97
C LEU A 186 -7.54 -11.08 -13.56
N ASN A 187 -8.32 -10.43 -12.71
CA ASN A 187 -9.43 -9.58 -13.10
C ASN A 187 -8.95 -8.13 -13.27
N LEU A 188 -9.16 -7.58 -14.46
CA LEU A 188 -8.81 -6.20 -14.82
C LEU A 188 -10.04 -5.30 -14.95
N GLY A 189 -11.26 -5.86 -14.84
CA GLY A 189 -12.51 -5.12 -14.88
C GLY A 189 -12.86 -4.48 -13.54
N GLU A 190 -12.51 -5.15 -12.45
CA GLU A 190 -12.86 -4.74 -11.09
C GLU A 190 -11.78 -3.88 -10.44
N GLY A 191 -12.20 -3.08 -9.45
CA GLY A 191 -11.34 -2.19 -8.68
C GLY A 191 -12.10 -1.05 -8.03
N LEU A 192 -11.41 -0.18 -7.33
CA LEU A 192 -12.01 1.02 -6.72
C LEU A 192 -11.97 2.25 -7.63
N THR A 193 -11.17 2.20 -8.69
CA THR A 193 -11.12 3.28 -9.69
C THR A 193 -12.45 3.44 -10.41
N ASN A 194 -12.76 4.67 -10.81
CA ASN A 194 -13.92 4.96 -11.66
C ASN A 194 -13.61 4.81 -13.16
N GLU A 195 -12.31 4.72 -13.50
CA GLU A 195 -11.90 4.58 -14.89
C GLU A 195 -12.04 3.15 -15.39
N THR A 196 -12.31 3.04 -16.67
CA THR A 196 -12.41 1.79 -17.40
C THR A 196 -11.36 1.74 -18.50
N GLY A 197 -11.14 0.54 -19.02
CA GLY A 197 -10.17 0.31 -20.07
C GLY A 197 -8.92 -0.39 -19.55
N ALA A 198 -8.71 -1.57 -20.11
CA ALA A 198 -7.53 -2.37 -19.86
C ALA A 198 -7.10 -3.09 -21.14
N MET A 199 -5.84 -3.51 -21.16
CA MET A 199 -5.28 -4.38 -22.18
C MET A 199 -4.37 -5.40 -21.51
N VAL A 200 -4.41 -6.64 -21.99
CA VAL A 200 -3.51 -7.69 -21.54
C VAL A 200 -3.10 -8.58 -22.70
N ARG A 201 -1.84 -8.98 -22.70
CA ARG A 201 -1.30 -9.96 -23.66
C ARG A 201 -0.45 -11.02 -22.96
N ARG A 202 -0.43 -12.19 -23.57
CA ARG A 202 0.42 -13.29 -23.15
C ARG A 202 1.81 -13.14 -23.76
N VAL A 203 2.83 -13.14 -22.92
CA VAL A 203 4.25 -13.11 -23.33
C VAL A 203 4.78 -14.53 -23.49
N SER A 204 4.43 -15.40 -22.55
CA SER A 204 4.79 -16.83 -22.57
C SER A 204 3.66 -17.67 -21.95
N ASP A 205 3.88 -18.96 -21.76
CA ASP A 205 2.88 -19.86 -21.15
C ASP A 205 2.51 -19.44 -19.72
N ASN A 206 3.42 -18.77 -19.03
CA ASN A 206 3.28 -18.42 -17.63
C ASN A 206 3.56 -16.93 -17.34
N GLU A 207 3.69 -16.09 -18.38
CA GLU A 207 3.90 -14.65 -18.21
C GLU A 207 2.92 -13.83 -19.05
N TYR A 208 2.31 -12.84 -18.40
CA TYR A 208 1.38 -11.90 -18.96
C TYR A 208 1.81 -10.48 -18.63
N GLU A 209 1.53 -9.56 -19.55
CA GLU A 209 1.75 -8.13 -19.31
C GLU A 209 0.57 -7.33 -19.84
N GLY A 210 0.40 -6.13 -19.32
CA GLY A 210 -0.71 -5.29 -19.74
C GLY A 210 -0.72 -3.94 -19.05
N MET A 211 -1.83 -3.24 -19.25
CA MET A 211 -2.10 -1.96 -18.62
C MET A 211 -3.57 -1.84 -18.24
N LYS A 212 -3.86 -0.98 -17.27
CA LYS A 212 -5.21 -0.56 -16.91
C LYS A 212 -5.23 0.96 -16.70
N LEU A 213 -6.29 1.61 -17.13
CA LEU A 213 -6.56 3.01 -16.78
C LEU A 213 -7.12 3.10 -15.37
N LEU A 214 -6.61 4.04 -14.61
CA LEU A 214 -7.03 4.39 -13.25
C LEU A 214 -7.31 5.89 -13.20
N GLY A 215 -8.04 6.34 -12.19
CA GLY A 215 -8.26 7.77 -11.99
C GLY A 215 -9.69 8.15 -11.65
N THR A 216 -10.01 9.41 -11.93
CA THR A 216 -11.23 10.10 -11.51
C THR A 216 -11.42 10.19 -10.00
N PHE A 217 -10.30 10.28 -9.28
CA PHE A 217 -10.30 10.44 -7.83
C PHE A 217 -11.17 11.63 -7.40
N CYS A 218 -12.07 11.40 -6.44
CA CYS A 218 -13.05 12.40 -5.98
C CYS A 218 -13.83 13.08 -7.12
N TYR A 219 -14.15 12.31 -8.17
CA TYR A 219 -14.91 12.78 -9.37
C TYR A 219 -14.17 13.82 -10.24
N ASN A 220 -12.84 13.93 -10.15
CA ASN A 220 -12.10 14.74 -11.11
C ASN A 220 -11.90 13.96 -12.43
N PRO A 221 -12.64 14.26 -13.52
CA PRO A 221 -12.60 13.48 -14.75
C PRO A 221 -11.30 13.65 -15.53
N GLN A 222 -10.45 14.60 -15.15
CA GLN A 222 -9.16 14.86 -15.81
C GLN A 222 -8.02 14.07 -15.18
N ALA A 223 -8.17 13.61 -13.94
CA ALA A 223 -7.17 12.85 -13.23
C ALA A 223 -7.17 11.38 -13.66
N VAL A 224 -6.68 11.08 -14.86
CA VAL A 224 -6.61 9.72 -15.44
C VAL A 224 -5.17 9.37 -15.79
N PHE A 225 -4.73 8.19 -15.40
CA PHE A 225 -3.37 7.71 -15.61
C PHE A 225 -3.33 6.18 -15.82
N PRO A 226 -2.39 5.64 -16.61
CA PRO A 226 -2.21 4.21 -16.77
C PRO A 226 -1.37 3.61 -15.64
N ILE A 227 -1.69 2.38 -15.24
CA ILE A 227 -0.78 1.47 -14.56
C ILE A 227 -0.39 0.32 -15.49
N TYR A 228 0.88 0.01 -15.56
CA TYR A 228 1.44 -1.12 -16.32
C TYR A 228 1.81 -2.24 -15.36
N PHE A 229 1.63 -3.48 -15.80
CA PHE A 229 1.96 -4.64 -14.98
C PHE A 229 2.59 -5.76 -15.78
N VAL A 230 3.35 -6.60 -15.08
CA VAL A 230 3.81 -7.92 -15.52
C VAL A 230 3.44 -8.93 -14.44
N MET A 231 2.74 -9.99 -14.83
CA MET A 231 2.40 -11.12 -13.96
C MET A 231 3.13 -12.37 -14.43
N ARG A 232 3.79 -13.07 -13.52
CA ARG A 232 4.48 -14.35 -13.77
C ARG A 232 4.00 -15.41 -12.78
N VAL A 233 3.66 -16.60 -13.29
CA VAL A 233 3.24 -17.75 -12.49
C VAL A 233 4.32 -18.82 -12.51
N GLU A 234 4.75 -19.32 -11.35
CA GLU A 234 5.84 -20.31 -11.25
C GLU A 234 5.37 -21.77 -11.47
N ALA A 235 4.23 -21.95 -12.11
CA ALA A 235 3.72 -23.26 -12.49
C ALA A 235 3.30 -23.24 -13.96
N LYS A 236 3.44 -24.38 -14.64
CA LYS A 236 2.96 -24.50 -16.01
C LYS A 236 1.46 -24.76 -16.00
N PRO A 237 0.63 -23.88 -16.56
CA PRO A 237 -0.81 -24.09 -16.65
C PRO A 237 -1.13 -25.21 -17.65
N THR A 238 -2.19 -25.94 -17.41
CA THR A 238 -2.74 -26.95 -18.34
C THR A 238 -3.55 -26.31 -19.46
N ALA A 239 -4.18 -25.17 -19.18
CA ALA A 239 -4.85 -24.34 -20.17
C ALA A 239 -4.83 -22.87 -19.70
N THR A 240 -4.94 -21.96 -20.64
CA THR A 240 -5.02 -20.51 -20.37
C THR A 240 -6.02 -19.87 -21.33
N GLY A 241 -6.50 -18.71 -20.96
CA GLY A 241 -7.34 -17.90 -21.82
C GLY A 241 -7.67 -16.55 -21.20
N TYR A 242 -8.49 -15.85 -21.91
CA TYR A 242 -9.01 -14.57 -21.48
C TYR A 242 -10.53 -14.63 -21.35
N TRP A 243 -11.09 -13.71 -20.63
CA TRP A 243 -12.50 -13.39 -20.70
C TRP A 243 -12.72 -11.92 -21.06
N LYS A 244 -13.89 -11.66 -21.61
CA LYS A 244 -14.41 -10.33 -21.83
C LYS A 244 -15.91 -10.35 -21.57
N LYS A 245 -16.40 -9.39 -20.79
CA LYS A 245 -17.82 -9.17 -20.65
C LYS A 245 -18.35 -8.59 -21.96
N GLN A 246 -19.22 -9.31 -22.62
CA GLN A 246 -19.84 -8.82 -23.84
C GLN A 246 -20.97 -7.88 -23.49
N ARG A 247 -20.88 -6.67 -24.00
CA ARG A 247 -22.06 -5.82 -24.08
C ARG A 247 -22.96 -6.36 -25.19
N PRO A 248 -24.30 -6.29 -25.06
CA PRO A 248 -25.16 -6.67 -26.16
C PRO A 248 -24.85 -5.87 -27.41
N MET A 249 -25.03 -6.50 -28.51
CA MET A 249 -25.05 -5.82 -29.80
C MET A 249 -26.29 -4.94 -29.87
N THR A 250 -26.06 -3.67 -29.77
CA THR A 250 -27.11 -2.72 -29.70
C THR A 250 -27.60 -2.26 -31.03
N GLY A 251 -28.78 -2.13 -31.19
CA GLY A 251 -29.28 -1.15 -32.09
C GLY A 251 -29.98 -0.01 -31.35
N VAL A 252 -30.59 -0.27 -30.24
CA VAL A 252 -31.66 0.64 -29.83
C VAL A 252 -31.79 0.88 -28.33
N GLU A 253 -31.18 0.04 -27.52
CA GLU A 253 -31.34 0.18 -26.06
C GLU A 253 -30.01 0.63 -25.42
N ALA A 254 -29.81 1.94 -25.44
CA ALA A 254 -28.64 2.60 -24.89
C ALA A 254 -28.53 2.52 -23.34
N GLU A 255 -29.56 2.08 -22.67
CA GLU A 255 -29.64 1.88 -21.22
C GLU A 255 -29.36 0.43 -20.83
N TRP A 256 -28.47 -0.22 -21.54
CA TRP A 256 -28.12 -1.59 -21.17
C TRP A 256 -27.36 -1.61 -19.87
N ASP A 257 -28.02 -2.28 -18.97
CA ASP A 257 -27.48 -2.61 -17.67
C ASP A 257 -26.10 -3.28 -17.80
N LYS A 258 -25.06 -2.57 -17.40
CA LYS A 258 -23.70 -3.07 -17.37
C LYS A 258 -23.61 -4.40 -16.61
N ASP A 259 -24.55 -4.66 -15.72
CA ASP A 259 -24.61 -5.83 -14.88
C ASP A 259 -25.16 -7.09 -15.56
N ASN A 260 -25.83 -6.96 -16.72
CA ASN A 260 -26.43 -8.07 -17.45
C ASN A 260 -25.59 -8.58 -18.63
N GLY A 261 -24.38 -8.08 -18.85
CA GLY A 261 -23.50 -8.59 -19.89
C GLY A 261 -23.01 -10.00 -19.60
N GLN A 262 -23.00 -10.85 -20.64
CA GLN A 262 -22.47 -12.21 -20.53
C GLN A 262 -20.95 -12.23 -20.73
N TYR A 263 -20.25 -13.03 -19.92
CA TYR A 263 -18.83 -13.28 -20.09
C TYR A 263 -18.58 -14.27 -21.22
N LYS A 264 -17.74 -13.87 -22.17
CA LYS A 264 -17.22 -14.77 -23.22
C LYS A 264 -15.81 -15.20 -22.88
N LEU A 265 -15.53 -16.50 -22.96
CA LEU A 265 -14.22 -17.08 -22.77
C LEU A 265 -13.48 -17.23 -24.11
N TYR A 266 -12.22 -16.86 -24.15
CA TYR A 266 -11.30 -16.98 -25.29
C TYR A 266 -10.19 -17.96 -24.92
N THR A 267 -10.52 -19.25 -24.93
CA THR A 267 -9.61 -20.32 -24.54
C THR A 267 -8.48 -20.49 -25.56
N ASN A 268 -7.24 -20.59 -25.08
CA ASN A 268 -6.03 -20.72 -25.89
C ASN A 268 -5.81 -19.59 -26.92
N TYR A 269 -6.51 -18.47 -26.77
CA TYR A 269 -6.26 -17.30 -27.59
C TYR A 269 -4.90 -16.69 -27.28
N LYS A 270 -4.08 -16.47 -28.31
CA LYS A 270 -2.66 -16.10 -28.14
C LYS A 270 -2.34 -14.64 -28.39
N LYS A 271 -3.33 -13.86 -28.86
CA LYS A 271 -3.16 -12.43 -29.11
C LYS A 271 -3.55 -11.63 -27.85
N GLU A 272 -3.42 -10.34 -27.93
CA GLU A 272 -3.88 -9.43 -26.91
C GLU A 272 -5.40 -9.29 -26.89
N ILE A 273 -5.93 -8.91 -25.74
CA ILE A 273 -7.33 -8.53 -25.59
C ILE A 273 -7.40 -7.17 -24.88
N ALA A 274 -8.34 -6.34 -25.32
CA ALA A 274 -8.60 -5.04 -24.71
C ALA A 274 -10.10 -4.85 -24.46
N GLY A 275 -10.43 -4.08 -23.43
CA GLY A 275 -11.79 -3.74 -23.04
C GLY A 275 -11.90 -3.26 -21.60
N ASP A 276 -13.14 -3.01 -21.18
CA ASP A 276 -13.44 -2.47 -19.85
C ASP A 276 -13.43 -3.58 -18.78
N ASP A 277 -14.13 -4.67 -19.07
CA ASP A 277 -14.27 -5.81 -18.15
C ASP A 277 -13.66 -7.04 -18.82
N ILE A 278 -12.37 -7.19 -18.62
CA ILE A 278 -11.55 -8.27 -19.17
C ILE A 278 -10.69 -8.91 -18.08
N GLY A 279 -10.16 -10.08 -18.37
CA GLY A 279 -9.19 -10.72 -17.51
C GLY A 279 -8.53 -11.95 -18.11
N VAL A 280 -7.66 -12.54 -17.31
CA VAL A 280 -6.85 -13.73 -17.66
C VAL A 280 -7.19 -14.86 -16.71
N TYR A 281 -7.36 -16.08 -17.22
CA TYR A 281 -7.42 -17.28 -16.40
C TYR A 281 -6.34 -18.28 -16.77
N LEU A 282 -5.82 -18.94 -15.75
CA LEU A 282 -4.88 -20.04 -15.87
C LEU A 282 -5.45 -21.24 -15.12
N ASN A 283 -5.52 -22.39 -15.81
CA ASN A 283 -6.02 -23.63 -15.21
C ASN A 283 -4.84 -24.55 -14.87
N PHE A 284 -4.98 -25.31 -13.80
CA PHE A 284 -3.99 -26.25 -13.30
C PHE A 284 -4.65 -27.56 -12.90
N ASP A 285 -3.89 -28.64 -12.97
CA ASP A 285 -4.18 -29.87 -12.22
C ASP A 285 -3.22 -29.90 -11.03
N THR A 286 -3.74 -29.73 -9.82
CA THR A 286 -2.93 -29.62 -8.60
C THR A 286 -2.97 -30.91 -7.79
N GLU A 287 -1.85 -31.24 -7.15
CA GLU A 287 -1.79 -32.25 -6.09
C GLU A 287 -2.14 -31.64 -4.74
N GLU A 288 -2.34 -32.50 -3.73
CA GLU A 288 -2.68 -32.06 -2.39
C GLU A 288 -1.61 -31.15 -1.79
N ASN A 289 -2.02 -30.00 -1.27
CA ASN A 289 -1.14 -28.96 -0.72
C ASN A 289 -0.08 -28.44 -1.73
N GLN A 290 -0.34 -28.49 -3.02
CA GLN A 290 0.55 -27.92 -4.01
C GLN A 290 0.51 -26.38 -3.95
N ALA A 291 1.67 -25.78 -3.76
CA ALA A 291 1.82 -24.33 -3.82
C ALA A 291 1.95 -23.87 -5.29
N VAL A 292 1.19 -22.86 -5.66
CA VAL A 292 1.38 -22.09 -6.90
C VAL A 292 1.74 -20.66 -6.52
N VAL A 293 2.86 -20.18 -7.05
CA VAL A 293 3.40 -18.85 -6.77
C VAL A 293 3.11 -17.94 -7.94
N VAL A 294 2.63 -16.74 -7.63
CA VAL A 294 2.39 -15.66 -8.60
C VAL A 294 3.20 -14.45 -8.20
N ARG A 295 3.96 -13.90 -9.13
CA ARG A 295 4.74 -12.68 -8.97
C ARG A 295 4.16 -11.58 -9.85
N MET A 296 4.07 -10.37 -9.33
CA MET A 296 3.59 -9.21 -10.09
C MET A 296 4.52 -8.03 -9.89
N GLY A 297 4.91 -7.40 -10.99
CA GLY A 297 5.60 -6.10 -10.99
C GLY A 297 4.69 -5.05 -11.59
N VAL A 298 4.77 -3.82 -11.10
CA VAL A 298 4.02 -2.67 -11.62
C VAL A 298 4.93 -1.48 -11.90
N SER A 299 4.46 -0.61 -12.78
CA SER A 299 5.10 0.65 -13.13
C SER A 299 4.03 1.65 -13.60
N PHE A 300 4.28 2.93 -13.42
CA PHE A 300 3.50 4.01 -14.05
C PHE A 300 4.17 4.56 -15.33
N VAL A 301 5.27 3.93 -15.77
CA VAL A 301 6.03 4.31 -16.97
C VAL A 301 5.75 3.38 -18.13
N SER A 302 6.00 2.06 -17.96
CA SER A 302 5.83 1.08 -19.04
C SER A 302 5.77 -0.36 -18.54
N MET A 303 5.37 -1.30 -19.42
CA MET A 303 5.42 -2.75 -19.14
C MET A 303 6.87 -3.24 -19.00
N GLU A 304 7.79 -2.66 -19.76
CA GLU A 304 9.23 -2.95 -19.69
C GLU A 304 9.78 -2.59 -18.30
N ASN A 305 9.40 -1.44 -17.76
CA ASN A 305 9.79 -1.02 -16.42
C ASN A 305 9.14 -1.89 -15.34
N ALA A 306 7.88 -2.27 -15.49
CA ALA A 306 7.23 -3.23 -14.59
C ALA A 306 7.98 -4.57 -14.54
N ARG A 307 8.48 -5.05 -15.69
CA ARG A 307 9.32 -6.25 -15.80
C ARG A 307 10.69 -6.05 -15.16
N GLU A 308 11.32 -4.90 -15.36
CA GLU A 308 12.60 -4.57 -14.76
C GLU A 308 12.49 -4.49 -13.24
N ASN A 309 11.43 -3.86 -12.70
CA ASN A 309 11.12 -3.84 -11.28
C ASN A 309 11.00 -5.26 -10.73
N LEU A 310 10.23 -6.14 -11.40
CA LEU A 310 10.05 -7.53 -10.99
C LEU A 310 11.36 -8.31 -10.97
N ASN A 311 12.13 -8.21 -12.05
CA ASN A 311 13.39 -8.93 -12.20
C ASN A 311 14.47 -8.43 -11.23
N THR A 312 14.45 -7.17 -10.85
CA THR A 312 15.44 -6.57 -9.96
C THR A 312 15.11 -6.85 -8.49
N GLU A 313 13.88 -6.58 -8.07
CA GLU A 313 13.53 -6.65 -6.64
C GLU A 313 13.36 -8.09 -6.14
N GLN A 314 12.98 -9.02 -7.03
CA GLN A 314 12.74 -10.43 -6.67
C GLN A 314 13.79 -11.41 -7.20
N LYS A 315 14.89 -10.93 -7.78
CA LYS A 315 15.92 -11.79 -8.38
C LYS A 315 16.47 -12.79 -7.38
N GLY A 316 16.26 -14.09 -7.66
CA GLY A 316 16.82 -15.20 -6.87
C GLY A 316 16.23 -15.32 -5.45
N LYS A 317 15.10 -14.68 -5.18
CA LYS A 317 14.47 -14.70 -3.85
C LYS A 317 13.21 -15.56 -3.85
N ASP A 318 13.05 -16.33 -2.79
CA ASP A 318 11.81 -17.05 -2.48
C ASP A 318 10.82 -16.16 -1.70
N PHE A 319 9.67 -16.73 -1.38
CA PHE A 319 8.61 -16.03 -0.64
C PHE A 319 9.08 -15.61 0.75
N GLU A 320 9.75 -16.49 1.47
CA GLU A 320 10.22 -16.26 2.84
C GLU A 320 11.23 -15.13 2.89
N GLN A 321 12.18 -15.10 1.97
CA GLN A 321 13.19 -14.05 1.88
C GLN A 321 12.56 -12.67 1.63
N ILE A 322 11.57 -12.58 0.72
CA ILE A 322 10.89 -11.31 0.43
C ILE A 322 10.07 -10.85 1.64
N ARG A 323 9.32 -11.76 2.29
CA ARG A 323 8.56 -11.47 3.50
C ARG A 323 9.46 -10.96 4.63
N ASP A 324 10.57 -11.63 4.86
CA ASP A 324 11.49 -11.29 5.95
C ASP A 324 12.22 -9.97 5.65
N GLU A 325 12.55 -9.69 4.39
CA GLU A 325 13.07 -8.38 3.98
C GLU A 325 12.05 -7.25 4.21
N ALA A 326 10.78 -7.47 3.87
CA ALA A 326 9.72 -6.50 4.11
C ALA A 326 9.55 -6.22 5.62
N ARG A 327 9.49 -7.28 6.43
CA ARG A 327 9.44 -7.17 7.89
C ARG A 327 10.64 -6.41 8.47
N ASN A 328 11.85 -6.70 7.98
CA ASN A 328 13.07 -6.06 8.44
C ASN A 328 13.12 -4.57 8.08
N LYS A 329 12.64 -4.19 6.89
CA LYS A 329 12.49 -2.78 6.50
C LYS A 329 11.53 -2.05 7.45
N TRP A 330 10.39 -2.64 7.75
CA TRP A 330 9.44 -2.09 8.71
C TRP A 330 10.04 -1.96 10.11
N ASN A 331 10.70 -3.01 10.60
CA ASN A 331 11.32 -2.95 11.92
C ASN A 331 12.40 -1.86 12.01
N LYS A 332 13.23 -1.72 10.98
CA LYS A 332 14.23 -0.66 10.90
C LYS A 332 13.62 0.74 11.01
N ASP A 333 12.50 0.95 10.33
CA ASP A 333 11.83 2.26 10.34
C ASP A 333 11.09 2.52 11.65
N LEU A 334 10.35 1.54 12.16
CA LEU A 334 9.62 1.66 13.42
C LEU A 334 10.56 1.81 14.63
N SER A 335 11.76 1.20 14.59
CA SER A 335 12.79 1.34 15.62
C SER A 335 13.49 2.70 15.65
N LYS A 336 13.09 3.65 14.79
CA LYS A 336 13.54 5.04 14.91
C LYS A 336 12.99 5.74 16.15
N ILE A 337 11.87 5.25 16.68
CA ILE A 337 11.30 5.69 17.94
C ILE A 337 11.16 4.46 18.83
N GLU A 338 11.93 4.39 19.89
CA GLU A 338 11.84 3.34 20.90
C GLU A 338 11.00 3.81 22.08
N VAL A 339 10.01 2.99 22.47
CA VAL A 339 9.10 3.28 23.57
C VAL A 339 9.31 2.28 24.69
N GLU A 340 9.69 2.77 25.87
CA GLU A 340 9.80 1.98 27.08
C GLU A 340 8.60 2.20 28.03
N GLY A 341 8.31 1.23 28.87
CA GLY A 341 7.15 1.27 29.76
C GLY A 341 5.82 1.07 29.04
N GLY A 342 4.74 1.37 29.73
CA GLY A 342 3.39 1.18 29.22
C GLY A 342 2.96 -0.30 29.07
N THR A 343 1.70 -0.51 28.69
CA THR A 343 1.15 -1.84 28.38
C THR A 343 1.43 -2.24 26.94
N ASP A 344 1.27 -3.53 26.61
CA ASP A 344 1.36 -4.03 25.23
C ASP A 344 0.31 -3.35 24.33
N ASP A 345 -0.89 -3.06 24.84
CA ASP A 345 -1.93 -2.36 24.09
C ASP A 345 -1.53 -0.93 23.75
N GLN A 346 -0.93 -0.20 24.70
CA GLN A 346 -0.41 1.15 24.45
C GLN A 346 0.70 1.15 23.40
N LYS A 347 1.60 0.17 23.44
CA LYS A 347 2.64 0.00 22.42
C LYS A 347 2.04 -0.40 21.07
N THR A 348 1.00 -1.24 21.06
CA THR A 348 0.26 -1.60 19.84
C THR A 348 -0.37 -0.38 19.19
N VAL A 349 -1.04 0.47 19.95
CA VAL A 349 -1.62 1.72 19.43
C VAL A 349 -0.52 2.64 18.89
N PHE A 350 0.57 2.84 19.64
CA PHE A 350 1.68 3.70 19.24
C PHE A 350 2.34 3.24 17.94
N TYR A 351 2.79 1.97 17.88
CA TYR A 351 3.51 1.46 16.71
C TYR A 351 2.59 1.26 15.50
N THR A 352 1.29 1.01 15.70
CA THR A 352 0.33 0.97 14.60
C THR A 352 0.09 2.37 14.04
N ALA A 353 -0.01 3.40 14.88
CA ALA A 353 -0.10 4.79 14.42
C ALA A 353 1.16 5.20 13.65
N LEU A 354 2.36 4.87 14.16
CA LEU A 354 3.62 5.14 13.46
C LEU A 354 3.70 4.38 12.12
N TYR A 355 3.26 3.11 12.07
CA TYR A 355 3.15 2.33 10.84
C TYR A 355 2.27 3.03 9.80
N HIS A 356 1.10 3.55 10.20
CA HIS A 356 0.20 4.26 9.29
C HIS A 356 0.83 5.52 8.70
N THR A 357 1.69 6.24 9.42
CA THR A 357 2.37 7.45 8.91
C THR A 357 3.37 7.17 7.78
N LEU A 358 3.76 5.90 7.59
CA LEU A 358 4.74 5.47 6.59
C LEU A 358 4.10 4.68 5.43
N LEU A 359 2.77 4.60 5.37
CA LEU A 359 2.07 3.99 4.24
C LEU A 359 2.07 4.91 3.02
N HIS A 360 1.83 6.20 3.21
CA HIS A 360 1.85 7.25 2.20
C HIS A 360 2.65 8.46 2.70
N PRO A 361 3.20 9.30 1.79
CA PRO A 361 3.34 9.15 0.34
C PRO A 361 4.15 7.94 -0.10
N ASN A 362 3.97 7.50 -1.36
CA ASN A 362 4.64 6.34 -1.92
C ASN A 362 5.80 6.74 -2.84
N ILE A 363 6.80 5.87 -2.97
CA ILE A 363 7.84 6.00 -4.00
C ILE A 363 7.20 5.74 -5.37
N LEU A 364 7.38 6.69 -6.31
CA LEU A 364 6.80 6.59 -7.65
C LEU A 364 7.77 6.01 -8.70
N GLN A 365 9.07 6.38 -8.61
CA GLN A 365 10.03 5.95 -9.63
C GLN A 365 10.28 4.45 -9.62
N ASP A 366 10.56 3.91 -10.81
CA ASP A 366 10.99 2.55 -11.04
C ASP A 366 12.44 2.30 -10.55
N VAL A 367 12.88 1.05 -10.56
CA VAL A 367 14.25 0.69 -10.10
C VAL A 367 15.36 1.34 -10.91
N ASN A 368 15.09 1.70 -12.18
CA ASN A 368 16.00 2.44 -13.04
C ASN A 368 15.94 3.98 -12.83
N GLY A 369 15.12 4.44 -11.88
CA GLY A 369 14.91 5.84 -11.55
C GLY A 369 13.89 6.56 -12.43
N GLN A 370 13.31 5.94 -13.43
CA GLN A 370 12.33 6.56 -14.32
C GLN A 370 10.98 6.78 -13.61
N TYR A 371 10.33 7.89 -13.91
CA TYR A 371 9.00 8.26 -13.41
C TYR A 371 8.27 9.17 -14.41
N PRO A 372 6.93 9.16 -14.44
CA PRO A 372 6.16 10.13 -15.22
C PRO A 372 6.14 11.49 -14.51
N THR A 373 6.30 12.58 -15.27
CA THR A 373 6.19 13.95 -14.75
C THR A 373 4.75 14.34 -14.50
N LEU A 374 4.55 15.31 -13.58
CA LEU A 374 3.22 15.79 -13.22
C LEU A 374 2.49 16.36 -14.46
N GLU A 375 1.30 15.87 -14.74
CA GLU A 375 0.34 16.26 -15.81
C GLU A 375 0.83 16.04 -17.24
N THR A 376 2.12 16.04 -17.51
CA THR A 376 2.62 15.98 -18.90
C THR A 376 2.81 14.55 -19.39
N GLY A 377 3.02 13.60 -18.48
CA GLY A 377 3.31 12.19 -18.80
C GLY A 377 4.69 11.98 -19.44
N GLU A 378 5.53 13.01 -19.53
CA GLU A 378 6.93 12.86 -19.94
C GLU A 378 7.68 11.98 -18.95
N VAL A 379 8.60 11.15 -19.43
CA VAL A 379 9.41 10.30 -18.58
C VAL A 379 10.71 11.00 -18.24
N LYS A 380 10.96 11.20 -16.96
CA LYS A 380 12.24 11.66 -16.42
C LYS A 380 12.91 10.60 -15.56
N THR A 381 14.17 10.83 -15.22
CA THR A 381 14.95 9.89 -14.41
C THR A 381 15.50 10.61 -13.19
N MET A 382 15.17 10.14 -11.99
CA MET A 382 15.81 10.54 -10.74
C MET A 382 17.27 10.12 -10.75
N ARG A 383 18.15 11.03 -10.37
CA ARG A 383 19.59 10.75 -10.22
C ARG A 383 19.96 10.46 -8.77
N GLU A 384 19.27 11.12 -7.84
CA GLU A 384 19.49 11.02 -6.40
C GLU A 384 18.16 11.13 -5.64
N GLY A 385 18.04 10.44 -4.51
CA GLY A 385 16.84 10.45 -3.69
C GLY A 385 15.67 9.69 -4.30
N ASN A 386 14.47 10.00 -3.84
CA ASN A 386 13.24 9.35 -4.30
C ASN A 386 12.22 10.37 -4.79
N ARG A 387 11.52 10.03 -5.87
CA ARG A 387 10.31 10.70 -6.31
C ARG A 387 9.13 10.12 -5.57
N TYR A 388 8.35 10.96 -4.92
CA TYR A 388 7.16 10.57 -4.18
C TYR A 388 5.87 10.92 -4.92
N THR A 389 4.78 10.21 -4.57
CA THR A 389 3.42 10.42 -5.03
C THR A 389 2.42 10.13 -3.92
N VAL A 390 1.14 10.37 -4.16
CA VAL A 390 0.04 10.26 -3.18
C VAL A 390 0.22 11.32 -2.09
N PHE A 391 0.24 12.57 -2.52
CA PHE A 391 0.35 13.71 -1.63
C PHE A 391 -1.03 14.25 -1.23
N SER A 392 -1.60 13.71 -0.15
CA SER A 392 -2.78 14.25 0.52
C SER A 392 -2.38 15.41 1.45
N LEU A 393 -1.89 16.52 0.87
CA LEU A 393 -1.18 17.55 1.64
C LEU A 393 -2.07 18.30 2.64
N TRP A 394 -3.37 18.47 2.35
CA TRP A 394 -4.32 19.07 3.29
C TRP A 394 -4.43 18.29 4.60
N ASP A 395 -4.30 16.96 4.52
CA ASP A 395 -4.29 16.08 5.70
C ASP A 395 -2.92 16.07 6.39
N THR A 396 -1.84 15.99 5.61
CA THR A 396 -0.51 15.65 6.11
C THR A 396 0.32 16.85 6.57
N TYR A 397 0.01 18.08 6.14
CA TYR A 397 0.72 19.27 6.60
C TYR A 397 0.55 19.54 8.09
N ARG A 398 -0.50 18.99 8.70
CA ARG A 398 -0.88 19.27 10.09
C ARG A 398 0.09 18.68 11.10
N ASN A 399 0.65 17.49 10.83
CA ASN A 399 1.58 16.84 11.77
C ASN A 399 2.50 15.78 11.15
N VAL A 400 2.16 15.17 10.00
CA VAL A 400 2.99 14.10 9.42
C VAL A 400 4.32 14.63 8.92
N HIS A 401 4.34 15.74 8.18
CA HIS A 401 5.59 16.32 7.67
C HIS A 401 6.51 16.82 8.79
N GLN A 402 5.96 17.28 9.92
CA GLN A 402 6.72 17.63 11.12
C GLN A 402 7.38 16.41 11.75
N LEU A 403 6.62 15.30 11.86
CA LEU A 403 7.17 14.02 12.33
C LEU A 403 8.28 13.52 11.40
N LEU A 404 8.04 13.57 10.08
CA LEU A 404 9.03 13.14 9.09
C LEU A 404 10.29 14.00 9.15
N THR A 405 10.18 15.31 9.31
CA THR A 405 11.33 16.22 9.48
C THR A 405 12.18 15.83 10.69
N LEU A 406 11.53 15.46 11.79
CA LEU A 406 12.21 15.09 13.03
C LEU A 406 12.84 13.68 12.97
N VAL A 407 12.12 12.69 12.47
CA VAL A 407 12.47 11.27 12.59
C VAL A 407 13.04 10.69 11.30
N TYR A 408 12.56 11.17 10.15
CA TYR A 408 12.91 10.67 8.81
C TYR A 408 13.36 11.81 7.86
N PRO A 409 14.35 12.64 8.24
CA PRO A 409 14.68 13.87 7.52
C PRO A 409 15.04 13.67 6.04
N ASN A 410 15.67 12.54 5.69
CA ASN A 410 15.97 12.24 4.29
C ASN A 410 14.70 12.03 3.44
N ARG A 411 13.68 11.37 4.00
CA ARG A 411 12.39 11.20 3.31
C ARG A 411 11.67 12.54 3.14
N GLN A 412 11.65 13.36 4.20
CA GLN A 412 11.04 14.68 4.13
C GLN A 412 11.74 15.57 3.08
N LYS A 413 13.07 15.53 3.03
CA LYS A 413 13.86 16.24 2.01
C LYS A 413 13.50 15.80 0.59
N ASP A 414 13.41 14.48 0.34
CA ASP A 414 13.02 13.95 -0.96
C ASP A 414 11.59 14.36 -1.35
N MET A 415 10.65 14.38 -0.39
CA MET A 415 9.28 14.84 -0.61
C MET A 415 9.23 16.32 -0.96
N VAL A 416 9.97 17.17 -0.26
CA VAL A 416 10.06 18.60 -0.56
C VAL A 416 10.69 18.85 -1.95
N LYS A 417 11.78 18.16 -2.28
CA LYS A 417 12.37 18.20 -3.63
C LYS A 417 11.36 17.76 -4.69
N THR A 418 10.60 16.73 -4.41
CA THR A 418 9.51 16.27 -5.31
C THR A 418 8.47 17.37 -5.56
N MET A 419 8.00 18.08 -4.52
CA MET A 419 7.03 19.17 -4.69
C MET A 419 7.59 20.32 -5.53
N ILE A 420 8.87 20.65 -5.37
CA ILE A 420 9.55 21.68 -6.18
C ILE A 420 9.70 21.23 -7.64
N ASP A 421 10.01 19.95 -7.87
CA ASP A 421 10.10 19.41 -9.22
C ASP A 421 8.72 19.38 -9.90
N MET A 422 7.65 19.06 -9.18
CA MET A 422 6.27 19.17 -9.67
C MET A 422 5.93 20.60 -10.10
N TYR A 423 6.37 21.61 -9.35
CA TYR A 423 6.23 23.01 -9.76
C TYR A 423 6.97 23.31 -11.08
N ARG A 424 8.20 22.79 -11.24
CA ARG A 424 8.97 22.95 -12.48
C ARG A 424 8.35 22.23 -13.68
N GLU A 425 7.66 21.15 -13.45
CA GLU A 425 7.01 20.32 -14.47
C GLU A 425 5.68 20.93 -14.95
N HIS A 426 4.83 21.32 -14.01
CA HIS A 426 3.44 21.74 -14.29
C HIS A 426 3.22 23.25 -14.08
N GLY A 427 4.12 23.93 -13.36
CA GLY A 427 4.03 25.35 -13.06
C GLY A 427 3.24 25.70 -11.79
N TRP A 428 2.79 24.71 -11.03
CA TRP A 428 2.09 24.88 -9.75
C TRP A 428 2.61 23.88 -8.71
N LEU A 429 2.60 24.28 -7.43
CA LEU A 429 2.83 23.34 -6.33
C LEU A 429 1.67 22.34 -6.24
N PRO A 430 1.93 21.09 -5.79
CA PRO A 430 0.88 20.11 -5.64
C PRO A 430 -0.08 20.46 -4.49
N LYS A 431 -1.33 20.03 -4.60
CA LYS A 431 -2.35 20.09 -3.54
C LYS A 431 -2.76 18.71 -3.10
N TRP A 432 -3.22 17.89 -4.01
CA TRP A 432 -3.59 16.49 -3.79
C TRP A 432 -3.18 15.65 -5.01
N GLU A 433 -1.89 15.42 -5.13
CA GLU A 433 -1.32 14.71 -6.27
C GLU A 433 -1.47 13.19 -6.11
N LEU A 434 -1.86 12.51 -7.19
CA LEU A 434 -2.02 11.06 -7.28
C LEU A 434 -1.38 10.53 -8.57
N ASN A 435 -0.28 9.78 -8.43
CA ASN A 435 0.45 9.12 -9.51
C ASN A 435 0.71 10.04 -10.72
N SER A 436 1.31 11.21 -10.44
CA SER A 436 1.65 12.26 -11.41
C SER A 436 0.45 12.95 -12.06
N THR A 437 -0.70 12.95 -11.39
CA THR A 437 -1.86 13.73 -11.79
C THR A 437 -2.36 14.56 -10.61
N GLU A 438 -2.62 15.85 -10.82
CA GLU A 438 -3.13 16.72 -9.76
C GLU A 438 -4.67 16.64 -9.71
N THR A 439 -5.20 16.19 -8.59
CA THR A 439 -6.65 16.02 -8.43
C THR A 439 -7.36 17.28 -7.95
N PHE A 440 -6.62 18.28 -7.46
CA PHE A 440 -7.14 19.50 -6.83
C PHE A 440 -8.14 19.26 -5.69
N THR A 441 -8.14 18.06 -5.13
CA THR A 441 -9.01 17.69 -4.01
C THR A 441 -8.65 18.48 -2.77
N MET A 442 -9.64 18.76 -1.91
CA MET A 442 -9.55 19.57 -0.69
C MET A 442 -9.31 21.06 -0.96
N VAL A 443 -8.99 21.82 0.09
CA VAL A 443 -8.92 23.28 0.07
C VAL A 443 -7.55 23.78 0.56
N GLY A 444 -7.25 25.05 0.33
CA GLY A 444 -6.02 25.67 0.80
C GLY A 444 -4.85 25.56 -0.17
N ASP A 445 -3.68 25.90 0.34
CA ASP A 445 -2.38 25.82 -0.32
C ASP A 445 -1.37 25.11 0.60
N PRO A 446 -1.58 23.82 0.84
CA PRO A 446 -0.86 23.09 1.88
C PRO A 446 0.61 22.84 1.56
N ALA A 447 1.01 22.79 0.29
CA ALA A 447 2.41 22.63 -0.08
C ALA A 447 3.27 23.81 0.40
N SER A 448 2.75 25.04 0.32
CA SER A 448 3.42 26.23 0.85
C SER A 448 3.71 26.11 2.34
N ILE A 449 2.77 25.55 3.11
CA ILE A 449 2.93 25.30 4.54
C ILE A 449 4.03 24.26 4.81
N VAL A 450 4.02 23.14 4.06
CA VAL A 450 5.01 22.06 4.21
C VAL A 450 6.42 22.53 3.89
N LEU A 451 6.58 23.30 2.79
CA LEU A 451 7.89 23.84 2.37
C LEU A 451 8.44 24.80 3.43
N ALA A 452 7.62 25.75 3.87
CA ALA A 452 8.02 26.74 4.87
C ALA A 452 8.37 26.08 6.21
N ASP A 453 7.51 25.22 6.73
CA ASP A 453 7.74 24.55 8.03
C ASP A 453 8.99 23.66 7.99
N THR A 454 9.23 22.93 6.89
CA THR A 454 10.42 22.11 6.72
C THR A 454 11.71 22.95 6.73
N TYR A 455 11.72 24.09 6.02
CA TYR A 455 12.83 25.02 6.00
C TYR A 455 13.11 25.62 7.39
N LEU A 456 12.07 26.14 8.05
CA LEU A 456 12.17 26.77 9.37
C LEU A 456 12.62 25.80 10.47
N ARG A 457 12.38 24.50 10.31
CA ARG A 457 12.92 23.46 11.21
C ARG A 457 14.39 23.11 10.94
N GLY A 458 15.04 23.81 10.00
CA GLY A 458 16.46 23.67 9.72
C GLY A 458 16.80 22.60 8.68
N LEU A 459 15.83 22.02 8.00
CA LEU A 459 16.06 21.11 6.87
C LEU A 459 16.10 21.95 5.58
N THR A 460 17.28 22.48 5.24
CA THR A 460 17.48 23.53 4.22
C THR A 460 18.14 23.05 2.92
N ASP A 461 18.49 21.75 2.81
CA ASP A 461 19.15 21.17 1.64
C ASP A 461 18.16 20.91 0.48
N PHE A 462 17.55 22.00 0.00
CA PHE A 462 16.70 22.05 -1.20
C PHE A 462 16.67 23.48 -1.78
N ASP A 463 16.17 23.63 -3.00
CA ASP A 463 16.12 24.93 -3.70
C ASP A 463 15.01 25.81 -3.10
N ILE A 464 15.36 26.54 -2.04
CA ILE A 464 14.43 27.43 -1.33
C ILE A 464 13.99 28.61 -2.19
N GLN A 465 14.84 29.08 -3.12
CA GLN A 465 14.50 30.19 -4.00
C GLN A 465 13.35 29.80 -4.93
N THR A 466 13.47 28.67 -5.62
CA THR A 466 12.37 28.15 -6.46
C THR A 466 11.12 27.82 -5.62
N ALA A 467 11.30 27.28 -4.42
CA ALA A 467 10.17 27.01 -3.52
C ALA A 467 9.42 28.30 -3.17
N TYR A 468 10.13 29.37 -2.80
CA TYR A 468 9.54 30.66 -2.46
C TYR A 468 8.84 31.31 -3.66
N GLU A 469 9.45 31.28 -4.85
CA GLU A 469 8.82 31.74 -6.09
C GLU A 469 7.50 30.98 -6.38
N ALA A 470 7.49 29.69 -6.18
CA ALA A 470 6.30 28.83 -6.37
C ALA A 470 5.18 29.18 -5.36
N MET A 471 5.54 29.39 -4.10
CA MET A 471 4.61 29.83 -3.04
C MET A 471 4.01 31.20 -3.37
N LEU A 472 4.85 32.19 -3.74
CA LEU A 472 4.40 33.52 -4.14
C LEU A 472 3.51 33.48 -5.37
N LYS A 473 3.81 32.62 -6.34
CA LYS A 473 2.95 32.41 -7.51
C LYS A 473 1.56 31.93 -7.09
N GLY A 474 1.48 30.94 -6.21
CA GLY A 474 0.20 30.46 -5.63
C GLY A 474 -0.59 31.57 -4.93
N ALA A 475 0.09 32.40 -4.13
CA ALA A 475 -0.54 33.47 -3.37
C ALA A 475 -0.97 34.67 -4.24
N ASN A 476 -0.21 35.01 -5.31
CA ASN A 476 -0.35 36.30 -6.02
C ASN A 476 -1.00 36.20 -7.41
N THR A 477 -1.21 35.01 -7.97
CA THR A 477 -1.87 34.84 -9.27
C THR A 477 -3.37 34.98 -9.11
N LEU A 478 -3.93 36.12 -9.46
CA LEU A 478 -5.34 36.47 -9.18
C LEU A 478 -6.34 35.83 -10.14
N GLU A 479 -5.91 35.41 -11.33
CA GLU A 479 -6.78 34.82 -12.37
C GLU A 479 -6.32 33.41 -12.72
N ASN A 480 -7.27 32.52 -12.98
CA ASN A 480 -6.98 31.14 -13.40
C ASN A 480 -6.00 30.39 -12.46
N ASN A 481 -6.13 30.63 -11.16
CA ASN A 481 -5.31 29.99 -10.14
C ASN A 481 -5.97 28.71 -9.67
N PRO A 482 -5.44 27.52 -10.05
CA PRO A 482 -6.05 26.26 -9.67
C PRO A 482 -5.78 25.89 -8.20
N ILE A 483 -4.70 26.43 -7.61
CA ILE A 483 -4.31 26.14 -6.23
C ILE A 483 -5.16 26.94 -5.25
N ARG A 484 -5.42 28.24 -5.55
CA ARG A 484 -6.20 29.13 -4.70
C ARG A 484 -7.43 29.69 -5.45
N PRO A 485 -8.48 28.87 -5.67
CA PRO A 485 -9.74 29.40 -6.21
C PRO A 485 -10.26 30.58 -5.41
N GLY A 486 -10.72 31.64 -6.09
CA GLY A 486 -11.25 32.84 -5.45
C GLY A 486 -10.19 33.76 -4.81
N VAL A 487 -8.90 33.55 -5.06
CA VAL A 487 -7.81 34.36 -4.47
C VAL A 487 -7.97 35.85 -4.74
N LYS A 488 -8.53 36.25 -5.88
CA LYS A 488 -8.81 37.67 -6.21
C LYS A 488 -9.81 38.30 -5.25
N GLU A 489 -10.86 37.57 -4.86
CA GLU A 489 -11.83 38.01 -3.85
C GLU A 489 -11.17 38.07 -2.47
N TYR A 490 -10.40 37.03 -2.11
CA TYR A 490 -9.64 36.96 -0.87
C TYR A 490 -8.67 38.16 -0.73
N TRP A 491 -7.96 38.54 -1.78
CA TRP A 491 -7.10 39.72 -1.80
C TRP A 491 -7.86 41.03 -1.54
N LYS A 492 -9.08 41.14 -2.11
CA LYS A 492 -9.91 42.35 -2.00
C LYS A 492 -10.59 42.48 -0.64
N LEU A 493 -11.09 41.38 -0.09
CA LEU A 493 -11.95 41.39 1.10
C LEU A 493 -11.22 40.91 2.37
N GLY A 494 -10.10 40.21 2.25
CA GLY A 494 -9.45 39.50 3.36
C GLY A 494 -10.09 38.14 3.69
N TYR A 495 -11.13 37.77 2.96
CA TYR A 495 -11.85 36.49 3.14
C TYR A 495 -12.58 36.11 1.84
N LEU A 496 -13.06 34.86 1.77
CA LEU A 496 -13.93 34.36 0.71
C LEU A 496 -15.38 34.45 1.16
N SER A 497 -16.24 35.11 0.38
CA SER A 497 -17.66 35.24 0.71
C SER A 497 -18.45 33.97 0.37
N VAL A 498 -19.62 33.82 0.99
CA VAL A 498 -20.54 32.70 0.70
C VAL A 498 -21.05 32.77 -0.75
N ASP A 499 -21.20 33.98 -1.29
CA ASP A 499 -21.71 34.23 -2.63
C ASP A 499 -20.64 34.17 -3.72
N GLY A 500 -19.35 34.06 -3.35
CA GLY A 500 -18.19 34.06 -4.25
C GLY A 500 -17.98 32.77 -5.05
N GLY A 501 -18.82 31.75 -4.88
CA GLY A 501 -18.82 30.50 -5.65
C GLY A 501 -17.68 29.52 -5.27
N VAL A 502 -16.86 29.83 -4.27
CA VAL A 502 -15.83 28.91 -3.77
C VAL A 502 -16.44 27.92 -2.78
N ARG A 503 -16.20 26.65 -2.99
CA ARG A 503 -16.69 25.60 -2.06
C ARG A 503 -16.03 25.74 -0.69
N GLY A 504 -16.85 25.73 0.37
CA GLY A 504 -16.36 25.83 1.75
C GLY A 504 -15.60 27.13 2.03
N PRO A 505 -16.18 28.33 1.78
CA PRO A 505 -15.43 29.59 1.79
C PRO A 505 -14.80 29.92 3.16
N VAL A 506 -15.43 29.54 4.26
CA VAL A 506 -14.89 29.75 5.60
C VAL A 506 -13.64 28.90 5.82
N SER A 507 -13.70 27.60 5.57
CA SER A 507 -12.54 26.71 5.72
C SER A 507 -11.42 27.09 4.75
N THR A 508 -11.75 27.41 3.49
CA THR A 508 -10.77 27.84 2.49
C THR A 508 -10.07 29.13 2.88
N THR A 509 -10.81 30.10 3.44
CA THR A 509 -10.21 31.34 3.99
C THR A 509 -9.21 31.04 5.10
N GLN A 510 -9.54 30.15 6.04
CA GLN A 510 -8.64 29.79 7.13
C GLN A 510 -7.36 29.10 6.61
N GLU A 511 -7.50 28.21 5.65
CA GLU A 511 -6.35 27.52 5.04
C GLU A 511 -5.45 28.50 4.27
N TYR A 512 -6.00 29.53 3.59
CA TYR A 512 -5.20 30.57 2.95
C TYR A 512 -4.45 31.43 3.99
N ASN A 513 -5.10 31.79 5.11
CA ASN A 513 -4.45 32.53 6.19
C ASN A 513 -3.24 31.78 6.76
N ILE A 514 -3.36 30.45 6.94
CA ILE A 514 -2.25 29.61 7.42
C ILE A 514 -1.11 29.57 6.40
N ALA A 515 -1.44 29.42 5.11
CA ALA A 515 -0.44 29.41 4.04
C ALA A 515 0.26 30.76 3.91
N ASP A 516 -0.47 31.89 3.97
CA ASP A 516 0.11 33.23 3.92
C ASP A 516 1.02 33.50 5.11
N PHE A 517 0.62 33.07 6.32
CA PHE A 517 1.49 33.15 7.48
C PHE A 517 2.78 32.34 7.28
N ALA A 518 2.68 31.13 6.75
CA ALA A 518 3.84 30.29 6.48
C ALA A 518 4.80 30.92 5.46
N ILE A 519 4.27 31.49 4.37
CA ILE A 519 5.05 32.22 3.36
C ILE A 519 5.76 33.43 3.98
N ALA A 520 5.08 34.16 4.86
CA ALA A 520 5.63 35.35 5.51
C ALA A 520 6.77 35.06 6.51
N GLN A 521 6.99 33.79 6.90
CA GLN A 521 8.07 33.40 7.81
C GLN A 521 9.39 33.09 7.08
N ILE A 522 9.38 32.93 5.75
CA ILE A 522 10.56 32.73 4.89
C ILE A 522 11.08 34.08 4.38
#